data_26c57da9e66e22ac71db606c01347dc8
#
_entry.id   26c57da9e66e22ac71db606c01347dc8
#
_cell.length_a   1.000
_cell.length_b   1.000
_cell.length_c   1.000
_cell.angle_alpha   90.00
_cell.angle_beta   90.00
_cell.angle_gamma   90.00
#
_symmetry.space_group_name_H-M   'P 1'
#
loop_
_entity.id
_entity.type
_entity.pdbx_description
1 polymer ?
#
loop_
_entity_poly.entity_id
_entity_poly.type
_entity_poly.pdbx_seq_one_letter_code
_entity_poly.pdbx_strand_id
1 'polypeptide(L)'
;MPFPRHRRGFTLFELLVVIGLIAALSLVLLGGLGGGGKSAALQSAQAVLANLVSAARTKAQADGGGTRLLINIDPANTADPSRFLRYIAIQTQVAGVWQSATVVDIYLPEGVYVVPGNFASIPAGLFSTGTAAPWTKSDSAPLRSTALRANQIISATINSPATEQWVSVGFAPAGTTAQSGDIILAGGHPRAPGSFAPGESPVELENPETIRGLTLSAYGLPTLINDRASF
;
A
#
# COMPACT_ATOMS: atom_id res chain seq x y z
N MET A 1 72.88 18.30 3.52
CA MET A 1 72.33 18.45 2.15
C MET A 1 70.95 17.80 2.15
N PRO A 2 69.85 18.51 1.94
CA PRO A 2 68.51 17.89 1.85
C PRO A 2 68.30 17.36 0.42
N PHE A 3 67.85 16.11 0.33
CA PHE A 3 67.49 15.47 -0.93
C PHE A 3 66.19 16.08 -1.46
N PRO A 4 66.10 16.41 -2.79
CA PRO A 4 64.87 16.92 -3.38
C PRO A 4 63.82 15.78 -3.44
N ARG A 5 62.70 15.96 -2.73
CA ARG A 5 61.52 15.10 -2.86
C ARG A 5 60.86 15.36 -4.21
N HIS A 6 61.02 14.44 -5.16
CA HIS A 6 60.25 14.45 -6.40
C HIS A 6 58.78 14.25 -6.08
N ARG A 7 57.99 15.29 -6.21
CA ARG A 7 56.52 15.18 -6.22
C ARG A 7 56.14 14.63 -7.60
N ARG A 8 55.74 13.37 -7.63
CA ARG A 8 55.13 12.79 -8.83
C ARG A 8 53.72 13.37 -8.92
N GLY A 9 53.45 14.15 -9.96
CA GLY A 9 52.12 14.62 -10.31
C GLY A 9 51.33 13.48 -10.97
N PHE A 10 50.01 13.46 -10.77
CA PHE A 10 49.12 12.54 -11.48
C PHE A 10 49.17 12.80 -12.99
N THR A 11 49.21 11.72 -13.76
CA THR A 11 49.13 11.81 -15.23
C THR A 11 47.67 12.02 -15.64
N LEU A 12 47.45 12.69 -16.76
CA LEU A 12 46.13 12.91 -17.34
C LEU A 12 45.40 11.58 -17.61
N PHE A 13 46.17 10.54 -17.95
CA PHE A 13 45.65 9.18 -18.16
C PHE A 13 45.18 8.53 -16.87
N GLU A 14 45.89 8.66 -15.74
CA GLU A 14 45.42 8.16 -14.42
C GLU A 14 44.15 8.84 -13.98
N LEU A 15 44.01 10.15 -14.22
CA LEU A 15 42.75 10.86 -13.87
C LEU A 15 41.59 10.36 -14.73
N LEU A 16 41.81 10.11 -16.02
CA LEU A 16 40.79 9.61 -16.94
C LEU A 16 40.33 8.20 -16.56
N VAL A 17 41.25 7.31 -16.17
CA VAL A 17 40.95 5.96 -15.69
C VAL A 17 40.11 6.01 -14.39
N VAL A 18 40.48 6.88 -13.45
CA VAL A 18 39.73 7.04 -12.17
C VAL A 18 38.31 7.54 -12.41
N ILE A 19 38.15 8.56 -13.27
CA ILE A 19 36.81 9.07 -13.62
C ILE A 19 35.98 8.00 -14.32
N GLY A 20 36.57 7.23 -15.24
CA GLY A 20 35.93 6.12 -15.93
C GLY A 20 35.47 5.02 -14.96
N LEU A 21 36.28 4.72 -13.96
CA LEU A 21 35.97 3.71 -12.94
C LEU A 21 34.87 4.19 -11.98
N ILE A 22 34.90 5.46 -11.58
CA ILE A 22 33.83 6.07 -10.77
C ILE A 22 32.51 6.08 -11.54
N ALA A 23 32.52 6.44 -12.82
CA ALA A 23 31.34 6.43 -13.67
C ALA A 23 30.75 5.03 -13.82
N ALA A 24 31.57 4.00 -14.03
CA ALA A 24 31.14 2.61 -14.12
C ALA A 24 30.54 2.11 -12.82
N LEU A 25 31.16 2.40 -11.67
CA LEU A 25 30.63 2.04 -10.34
C LEU A 25 29.32 2.76 -10.04
N SER A 26 29.18 4.03 -10.44
CA SER A 26 27.96 4.79 -10.25
C SER A 26 26.78 4.20 -11.02
N LEU A 27 27.00 3.72 -12.25
CA LEU A 27 25.98 3.04 -13.05
C LEU A 27 25.47 1.74 -12.39
N VAL A 28 26.38 0.95 -11.80
CA VAL A 28 26.02 -0.29 -11.08
C VAL A 28 25.21 0.01 -9.81
N LEU A 29 25.59 1.05 -9.07
CA LEU A 29 24.87 1.47 -7.87
C LEU A 29 23.46 2.00 -8.19
N LEU A 30 23.30 2.80 -9.24
CA LEU A 30 22.00 3.32 -9.66
C LEU A 30 21.05 2.19 -10.12
N GLY A 31 21.56 1.17 -10.82
CA GLY A 31 20.77 0.00 -11.22
C GLY A 31 20.32 -0.88 -10.04
N GLY A 32 21.14 -0.97 -8.97
CA GLY A 32 20.83 -1.79 -7.77
C GLY A 32 19.80 -1.16 -6.83
N LEU A 33 19.71 0.17 -6.80
CA LEU A 33 18.80 0.88 -5.87
C LEU A 33 17.33 0.87 -6.30
N GLY A 34 17.03 0.69 -7.60
CA GLY A 34 15.67 0.78 -8.13
C GLY A 34 14.75 -0.38 -7.75
N GLY A 35 15.27 -1.59 -7.55
CA GLY A 35 14.46 -2.79 -7.23
C GLY A 35 14.30 -3.08 -5.74
N GLY A 36 15.31 -2.78 -4.92
CA GLY A 36 15.29 -3.06 -3.49
C GLY A 36 14.31 -2.20 -2.69
N GLY A 37 14.09 -0.97 -3.11
CA GLY A 37 13.19 -0.03 -2.43
C GLY A 37 11.72 -0.47 -2.46
N LYS A 38 11.23 -0.98 -3.58
CA LYS A 38 9.83 -1.41 -3.73
C LYS A 38 9.51 -2.65 -2.87
N SER A 39 10.42 -3.63 -2.82
CA SER A 39 10.24 -4.81 -1.98
C SER A 39 10.26 -4.46 -0.50
N ALA A 40 11.16 -3.57 -0.07
CA ALA A 40 11.22 -3.08 1.30
C ALA A 40 9.96 -2.27 1.66
N ALA A 41 9.45 -1.43 0.76
CA ALA A 41 8.22 -0.68 0.95
C ALA A 41 7.00 -1.61 1.12
N LEU A 42 6.88 -2.66 0.28
CA LEU A 42 5.83 -3.67 0.41
C LEU A 42 5.91 -4.44 1.73
N GLN A 43 7.11 -4.83 2.17
CA GLN A 43 7.31 -5.48 3.46
C GLN A 43 6.93 -4.58 4.63
N SER A 44 7.32 -3.30 4.57
CA SER A 44 6.94 -2.29 5.57
C SER A 44 5.42 -2.08 5.60
N ALA A 45 4.78 -1.95 4.43
CA ALA A 45 3.34 -1.81 4.31
C ALA A 45 2.59 -3.02 4.88
N GLN A 46 3.09 -4.23 4.62
CA GLN A 46 2.53 -5.46 5.17
C GLN A 46 2.58 -5.48 6.70
N ALA A 47 3.71 -5.08 7.28
CA ALA A 47 3.86 -4.98 8.72
C ALA A 47 2.93 -3.90 9.33
N VAL A 48 2.83 -2.72 8.68
CA VAL A 48 1.91 -1.66 9.10
C VAL A 48 0.48 -2.17 9.08
N LEU A 49 0.03 -2.80 8.00
CA LEU A 49 -1.32 -3.32 7.87
C LEU A 49 -1.63 -4.40 8.93
N ALA A 50 -0.71 -5.33 9.17
CA ALA A 50 -0.86 -6.37 10.20
C ALA A 50 -0.97 -5.77 11.60
N ASN A 51 -0.18 -4.75 11.90
CA ASN A 51 -0.24 -4.02 13.17
C ASN A 51 -1.58 -3.29 13.33
N LEU A 52 -2.09 -2.65 12.26
CA LEU A 52 -3.38 -1.96 12.29
C LEU A 52 -4.56 -2.92 12.50
N VAL A 53 -4.53 -4.07 11.83
CA VAL A 53 -5.52 -5.15 12.05
C VAL A 53 -5.49 -5.62 13.51
N SER A 54 -4.30 -5.87 14.05
CA SER A 54 -4.12 -6.31 15.43
C SER A 54 -4.56 -5.22 16.42
N ALA A 55 -4.25 -3.96 16.16
CA ALA A 55 -4.67 -2.83 16.97
C ALA A 55 -6.19 -2.65 16.97
N ALA A 56 -6.84 -2.74 15.80
CA ALA A 56 -8.30 -2.65 15.69
C ALA A 56 -8.99 -3.78 16.46
N ARG A 57 -8.48 -5.01 16.33
CA ARG A 57 -8.95 -6.18 17.08
C ARG A 57 -8.81 -6.00 18.61
N THR A 58 -7.61 -5.62 19.05
CA THR A 58 -7.33 -5.41 20.49
C THR A 58 -8.20 -4.29 21.05
N LYS A 59 -8.42 -3.22 20.27
CA LYS A 59 -9.28 -2.12 20.68
C LYS A 59 -10.74 -2.53 20.81
N ALA A 60 -11.24 -3.36 19.89
CA ALA A 60 -12.59 -3.94 20.01
C ALA A 60 -12.77 -4.73 21.31
N GLN A 61 -11.77 -5.52 21.68
CA GLN A 61 -11.76 -6.31 22.92
C GLN A 61 -11.65 -5.44 24.18
N ALA A 62 -10.82 -4.39 24.13
CA ALA A 62 -10.59 -3.51 25.27
C ALA A 62 -11.79 -2.61 25.58
N ASP A 63 -12.39 -2.02 24.53
CA ASP A 63 -13.49 -1.06 24.67
C ASP A 63 -14.86 -1.76 24.85
N GLY A 64 -14.94 -3.08 24.57
CA GLY A 64 -16.19 -3.83 24.59
C GLY A 64 -17.21 -3.38 23.54
N GLY A 65 -16.80 -2.50 22.62
CA GLY A 65 -17.54 -2.00 21.47
C GLY A 65 -17.03 -2.57 20.16
N GLY A 66 -17.80 -2.43 19.08
CA GLY A 66 -17.33 -2.76 17.75
C GLY A 66 -16.20 -1.82 17.31
N THR A 67 -15.22 -2.35 16.60
CA THR A 67 -14.17 -1.55 15.94
C THR A 67 -14.13 -1.90 14.46
N ARG A 68 -13.79 -0.94 13.61
CA ARG A 68 -13.60 -1.19 12.19
C ARG A 68 -12.33 -0.53 11.65
N LEU A 69 -11.63 -1.26 10.84
CA LEU A 69 -10.55 -0.76 10.00
C LEU A 69 -11.15 -0.27 8.70
N LEU A 70 -10.81 0.92 8.28
CA LEU A 70 -11.33 1.58 7.09
C LEU A 70 -10.19 1.82 6.11
N ILE A 71 -10.41 1.50 4.84
CA ILE A 71 -9.47 1.77 3.74
C ILE A 71 -10.20 2.71 2.78
N ASN A 72 -9.58 3.83 2.44
CA ASN A 72 -10.15 4.79 1.50
C ASN A 72 -10.19 4.17 0.09
N ILE A 73 -11.36 4.25 -0.56
CA ILE A 73 -11.58 3.73 -1.91
C ILE A 73 -12.20 4.77 -2.84
N ASP A 74 -12.18 6.04 -2.45
CA ASP A 74 -12.81 7.12 -3.21
C ASP A 74 -11.83 7.70 -4.26
N PRO A 75 -12.02 7.40 -5.56
CA PRO A 75 -11.17 7.94 -6.61
C PRO A 75 -11.49 9.42 -6.92
N ALA A 76 -12.62 9.91 -6.42
CA ALA A 76 -13.10 11.25 -6.72
C ALA A 76 -12.51 12.34 -5.82
N ASN A 77 -11.75 11.98 -4.78
CA ASN A 77 -11.07 12.94 -3.93
C ASN A 77 -9.89 13.59 -4.67
N THR A 78 -10.18 14.66 -5.39
CA THR A 78 -9.17 15.44 -6.13
C THR A 78 -8.32 16.32 -5.21
N ALA A 79 -8.76 16.59 -3.99
CA ALA A 79 -8.01 17.41 -3.03
C ALA A 79 -6.77 16.67 -2.48
N ASP A 80 -6.90 15.36 -2.26
CA ASP A 80 -5.79 14.52 -1.83
C ASP A 80 -5.87 13.13 -2.48
N PRO A 81 -5.42 12.99 -3.73
CA PRO A 81 -5.40 11.71 -4.44
C PRO A 81 -4.52 10.66 -3.78
N SER A 82 -3.60 11.05 -2.89
CA SER A 82 -2.72 10.13 -2.18
C SER A 82 -3.46 9.26 -1.15
N ARG A 83 -4.71 9.61 -0.81
CA ARG A 83 -5.56 8.83 0.11
C ARG A 83 -6.09 7.56 -0.53
N PHE A 84 -6.33 7.57 -1.83
CA PHE A 84 -6.94 6.45 -2.56
C PHE A 84 -6.12 5.17 -2.41
N LEU A 85 -6.74 4.10 -1.87
CA LEU A 85 -6.18 2.77 -1.61
C LEU A 85 -4.93 2.75 -0.70
N ARG A 86 -4.64 3.85 -0.02
CA ARG A 86 -3.44 4.03 0.82
C ARG A 86 -3.73 4.54 2.22
N TYR A 87 -4.77 5.38 2.36
CA TYR A 87 -5.15 5.93 3.65
C TYR A 87 -6.01 4.93 4.42
N ILE A 88 -5.61 4.68 5.67
CA ILE A 88 -6.25 3.72 6.57
C ILE A 88 -6.64 4.42 7.86
N ALA A 89 -7.87 4.19 8.33
CA ALA A 89 -8.37 4.72 9.58
C ALA A 89 -8.95 3.61 10.45
N ILE A 90 -8.97 3.83 11.76
CA ILE A 90 -9.65 2.94 12.71
C ILE A 90 -10.77 3.75 13.37
N GLN A 91 -11.96 3.18 13.41
CA GLN A 91 -13.09 3.71 14.15
C GLN A 91 -13.56 2.72 15.22
N THR A 92 -14.00 3.23 16.36
CA THR A 92 -14.63 2.46 17.42
C THR A 92 -16.06 2.91 17.60
N GLN A 93 -16.92 1.98 17.99
CA GLN A 93 -18.30 2.26 18.32
C GLN A 93 -18.44 2.58 19.82
N VAL A 94 -18.79 3.82 20.13
CA VAL A 94 -19.03 4.29 21.49
C VAL A 94 -20.49 4.70 21.61
N ALA A 95 -21.23 4.09 22.50
CA ALA A 95 -22.68 4.32 22.67
C ALA A 95 -23.48 4.25 21.35
N GLY A 96 -23.13 3.32 20.47
CA GLY A 96 -23.78 3.14 19.17
C GLY A 96 -23.29 4.07 18.05
N VAL A 97 -22.43 5.04 18.35
CA VAL A 97 -21.91 6.01 17.38
C VAL A 97 -20.47 5.67 17.00
N TRP A 98 -20.16 5.69 15.70
CA TRP A 98 -18.81 5.47 15.18
C TRP A 98 -17.97 6.74 15.36
N GLN A 99 -16.84 6.61 16.04
CA GLN A 99 -15.89 7.68 16.33
C GLN A 99 -14.50 7.28 15.82
N SER A 100 -13.74 8.26 15.35
CA SER A 100 -12.35 8.02 14.97
C SER A 100 -11.53 7.62 16.19
N ALA A 101 -10.88 6.47 16.11
CA ALA A 101 -10.01 5.96 17.16
C ALA A 101 -8.56 6.42 16.99
N THR A 102 -8.21 6.94 15.81
CA THR A 102 -6.88 7.46 15.49
C THR A 102 -6.95 8.97 15.33
N VAL A 103 -6.04 9.66 15.99
CA VAL A 103 -5.88 11.12 15.89
C VAL A 103 -4.91 11.48 14.76
N VAL A 104 -4.10 10.51 14.32
CA VAL A 104 -3.05 10.69 13.30
C VAL A 104 -3.45 9.96 12.03
N ASP A 105 -3.25 10.61 10.91
CA ASP A 105 -3.42 10.03 9.58
C ASP A 105 -2.44 8.88 9.36
N ILE A 106 -2.96 7.72 8.96
CA ILE A 106 -2.15 6.53 8.72
C ILE A 106 -2.17 6.23 7.22
N TYR A 107 -1.00 6.37 6.60
CA TYR A 107 -0.80 6.01 5.20
C TYR A 107 0.10 4.79 5.10
N LEU A 108 -0.19 3.92 4.14
CA LEU A 108 0.79 2.94 3.71
C LEU A 108 2.03 3.65 3.14
N PRO A 109 3.22 3.06 3.18
CA PRO A 109 4.41 3.59 2.54
C PRO A 109 4.17 4.02 1.11
N GLU A 110 4.91 5.04 0.67
CA GLU A 110 4.78 5.56 -0.70
C GLU A 110 5.02 4.48 -1.75
N GLY A 111 4.21 4.49 -2.81
CA GLY A 111 4.27 3.49 -3.87
C GLY A 111 3.63 2.13 -3.52
N VAL A 112 2.94 2.00 -2.37
CA VAL A 112 2.20 0.78 -2.00
C VAL A 112 0.73 1.08 -1.78
N TYR A 113 -0.13 0.26 -2.39
CA TYR A 113 -1.57 0.42 -2.38
C TYR A 113 -2.26 -0.92 -2.07
N VAL A 114 -3.46 -0.84 -1.52
CA VAL A 114 -4.32 -2.00 -1.32
C VAL A 114 -4.95 -2.37 -2.66
N VAL A 115 -4.86 -3.64 -3.05
CA VAL A 115 -5.63 -4.15 -4.20
C VAL A 115 -7.10 -4.24 -3.80
N PRO A 116 -8.03 -3.63 -4.57
CA PRO A 116 -9.44 -3.64 -4.22
C PRO A 116 -10.04 -5.04 -4.12
N GLY A 117 -11.11 -5.15 -3.37
CA GLY A 117 -11.94 -6.34 -3.29
C GLY A 117 -12.92 -6.48 -4.46
N ASN A 118 -13.95 -7.29 -4.26
CA ASN A 118 -15.02 -7.44 -5.25
C ASN A 118 -16.04 -6.30 -5.08
N PHE A 119 -15.73 -5.14 -5.62
CA PHE A 119 -16.61 -3.98 -5.66
C PHE A 119 -17.44 -3.96 -6.95
N ALA A 120 -18.60 -3.30 -6.92
CA ALA A 120 -19.46 -3.16 -8.10
C ALA A 120 -18.79 -2.40 -9.24
N SER A 121 -17.87 -1.48 -8.92
CA SER A 121 -17.05 -0.76 -9.89
C SER A 121 -15.62 -0.62 -9.36
N ILE A 122 -14.66 -1.21 -10.06
CA ILE A 122 -13.25 -0.88 -9.91
C ILE A 122 -12.99 0.29 -10.86
N PRO A 123 -12.39 1.40 -10.41
CA PRO A 123 -12.10 2.52 -11.29
C PRO A 123 -11.24 2.09 -12.48
N ALA A 124 -11.59 2.53 -13.69
CA ALA A 124 -10.77 2.31 -14.87
C ALA A 124 -9.36 2.86 -14.68
N GLY A 125 -8.37 2.24 -15.31
CA GLY A 125 -6.97 2.68 -15.24
C GLY A 125 -6.23 2.29 -13.95
N LEU A 126 -6.84 1.47 -13.07
CA LEU A 126 -6.15 1.01 -11.85
C LEU A 126 -5.04 -0.02 -12.15
N PHE A 127 -5.20 -0.85 -13.17
CA PHE A 127 -4.23 -1.90 -13.51
C PHE A 127 -3.44 -1.55 -14.76
N SER A 128 -2.11 -1.69 -14.71
CA SER A 128 -1.15 -1.25 -15.75
C SER A 128 -1.25 -1.97 -17.10
N THR A 129 -2.01 -3.03 -17.19
CA THR A 129 -2.05 -3.86 -18.41
C THR A 129 -2.98 -3.33 -19.50
N GLY A 130 -3.54 -2.13 -19.34
CA GLY A 130 -4.50 -1.55 -20.32
C GLY A 130 -5.80 -2.36 -20.45
N THR A 131 -5.94 -3.41 -19.67
CA THR A 131 -7.15 -4.23 -19.60
C THR A 131 -8.04 -3.69 -18.48
N ALA A 132 -9.33 -3.58 -18.76
CA ALA A 132 -10.34 -3.31 -17.72
C ALA A 132 -10.50 -4.50 -16.76
N ALA A 133 -9.74 -5.56 -16.95
CA ALA A 133 -9.81 -6.78 -16.17
C ALA A 133 -8.84 -6.72 -14.97
N PRO A 134 -9.26 -7.17 -13.78
CA PRO A 134 -8.37 -7.34 -12.65
C PRO A 134 -7.27 -8.35 -12.98
N TRP A 135 -6.14 -8.23 -12.30
CA TRP A 135 -5.11 -9.26 -12.35
C TRP A 135 -5.67 -10.63 -11.95
N THR A 136 -5.07 -11.69 -12.47
CA THR A 136 -5.52 -13.06 -12.20
C THR A 136 -4.53 -13.79 -11.29
N LYS A 137 -5.05 -14.74 -10.53
CA LYS A 137 -4.29 -15.76 -9.80
C LYS A 137 -3.73 -16.80 -10.78
N SER A 138 -2.95 -17.76 -10.27
CA SER A 138 -2.45 -18.90 -11.06
C SER A 138 -3.55 -19.78 -11.63
N ASP A 139 -4.71 -19.84 -10.97
CA ASP A 139 -5.91 -20.59 -11.39
C ASP A 139 -6.86 -19.77 -12.29
N SER A 140 -6.41 -18.65 -12.80
CA SER A 140 -7.19 -17.69 -13.61
C SER A 140 -8.31 -16.95 -12.86
N ALA A 141 -8.48 -17.18 -11.56
CA ALA A 141 -9.42 -16.40 -10.74
C ALA A 141 -8.92 -14.96 -10.56
N PRO A 142 -9.81 -13.97 -10.43
CA PRO A 142 -9.40 -12.60 -10.19
C PRO A 142 -8.59 -12.44 -8.89
N LEU A 143 -7.44 -11.78 -8.98
CA LEU A 143 -6.61 -11.43 -7.83
C LEU A 143 -7.22 -10.23 -7.12
N ARG A 144 -7.89 -10.45 -6.00
CA ARG A 144 -8.64 -9.44 -5.24
C ARG A 144 -8.52 -9.65 -3.75
N SER A 145 -8.62 -8.57 -2.99
CA SER A 145 -8.71 -8.63 -1.52
C SER A 145 -10.07 -9.17 -1.08
N THR A 146 -10.16 -10.45 -0.80
CA THR A 146 -11.42 -11.15 -0.52
C THR A 146 -12.06 -10.75 0.82
N ALA A 147 -11.27 -10.20 1.76
CA ALA A 147 -11.78 -9.60 3.00
C ALA A 147 -12.50 -8.27 2.76
N LEU A 148 -12.26 -7.59 1.64
CA LEU A 148 -12.85 -6.31 1.29
C LEU A 148 -14.05 -6.52 0.37
N ARG A 149 -15.28 -6.38 0.90
CA ARG A 149 -16.51 -6.72 0.19
C ARG A 149 -17.35 -5.49 -0.13
N ALA A 150 -18.09 -5.54 -1.24
CA ALA A 150 -18.97 -4.46 -1.68
C ALA A 150 -20.05 -4.04 -0.66
N ASN A 151 -20.58 -4.98 0.10
CA ASN A 151 -21.59 -4.71 1.13
C ASN A 151 -21.04 -4.00 2.38
N GLN A 152 -19.76 -3.69 2.40
CA GLN A 152 -19.09 -3.01 3.51
C GLN A 152 -18.54 -1.64 3.13
N ILE A 153 -18.94 -1.15 1.97
CA ILE A 153 -18.66 0.22 1.56
C ILE A 153 -19.55 1.15 2.37
N ILE A 154 -18.93 2.15 2.95
CA ILE A 154 -19.58 3.19 3.73
C ILE A 154 -19.14 4.56 3.25
N SER A 155 -19.97 5.56 3.46
CA SER A 155 -19.61 6.96 3.28
C SER A 155 -19.32 7.58 4.65
N ALA A 156 -18.15 8.17 4.83
CA ALA A 156 -17.74 8.80 6.08
C ALA A 156 -16.81 10.00 5.82
N THR A 157 -16.87 10.97 6.73
CA THR A 157 -15.95 12.12 6.78
C THR A 157 -14.91 11.83 7.83
N ILE A 158 -13.65 11.57 7.41
CA ILE A 158 -12.56 11.18 8.31
C ILE A 158 -11.34 12.01 7.96
N ASN A 159 -10.97 12.94 8.84
CA ASN A 159 -9.83 13.84 8.67
C ASN A 159 -9.79 14.50 7.28
N SER A 160 -10.96 14.87 6.78
CA SER A 160 -11.17 15.50 5.47
C SER A 160 -12.40 16.37 5.56
N PRO A 161 -12.50 17.50 4.82
CA PRO A 161 -13.71 18.28 4.74
C PRO A 161 -14.81 17.61 3.92
N ALA A 162 -14.46 16.62 3.09
CA ALA A 162 -15.39 15.92 2.20
C ALA A 162 -15.79 14.56 2.78
N THR A 163 -17.00 14.13 2.43
CA THR A 163 -17.45 12.75 2.65
C THR A 163 -16.85 11.88 1.55
N GLU A 164 -16.14 10.85 1.96
CA GLU A 164 -15.43 9.91 1.08
C GLU A 164 -16.00 8.51 1.18
N GLN A 165 -15.70 7.66 0.20
CA GLN A 165 -16.04 6.24 0.23
C GLN A 165 -14.92 5.41 0.87
N TRP A 166 -15.33 4.48 1.73
CA TRP A 166 -14.45 3.61 2.48
C TRP A 166 -14.96 2.19 2.44
N VAL A 167 -14.04 1.23 2.36
CA VAL A 167 -14.37 -0.15 2.65
C VAL A 167 -13.94 -0.49 4.08
N SER A 168 -14.80 -1.21 4.80
CA SER A 168 -14.58 -1.49 6.22
C SER A 168 -14.34 -2.97 6.48
N VAL A 169 -13.42 -3.28 7.41
CA VAL A 169 -13.25 -4.59 8.04
C VAL A 169 -13.62 -4.44 9.52
N GLY A 170 -14.72 -5.04 9.92
CA GLY A 170 -15.26 -4.91 11.27
C GLY A 170 -14.76 -5.99 12.23
N PHE A 171 -14.55 -5.60 13.49
CA PHE A 171 -14.20 -6.48 14.60
C PHE A 171 -15.26 -6.37 15.69
N ALA A 172 -15.80 -7.50 16.10
CA ALA A 172 -16.73 -7.59 17.24
C ALA A 172 -15.97 -7.43 18.58
N PRO A 173 -16.64 -7.16 19.68
CA PRO A 173 -16.03 -7.10 21.01
C PRO A 173 -15.24 -8.35 21.41
N ALA A 174 -15.60 -9.52 20.88
CA ALA A 174 -14.84 -10.76 21.05
C ALA A 174 -13.52 -10.79 20.22
N GLY A 175 -13.25 -9.79 19.40
CA GLY A 175 -12.10 -9.74 18.49
C GLY A 175 -12.27 -10.60 17.24
N THR A 176 -13.47 -11.11 16.98
CA THR A 176 -13.80 -11.87 15.76
C THR A 176 -14.22 -10.94 14.64
N THR A 177 -14.06 -11.40 13.40
CA THR A 177 -14.53 -10.69 12.21
C THR A 177 -15.40 -11.58 11.32
N ALA A 178 -16.43 -11.00 10.72
CA ALA A 178 -17.22 -11.65 9.68
C ALA A 178 -16.54 -11.56 8.29
N GLN A 179 -15.47 -10.78 8.17
CA GLN A 179 -14.75 -10.51 6.92
C GLN A 179 -13.39 -11.24 6.87
N SER A 180 -13.41 -12.56 7.12
CA SER A 180 -12.24 -13.40 6.88
C SER A 180 -11.90 -13.44 5.38
N GLY A 181 -10.62 -13.51 5.06
CA GLY A 181 -10.09 -13.54 3.69
C GLY A 181 -8.80 -12.75 3.55
N ASP A 182 -8.41 -12.49 2.31
CA ASP A 182 -7.13 -11.88 2.00
C ASP A 182 -7.25 -10.36 1.85
N ILE A 183 -6.23 -9.64 2.28
CA ILE A 183 -5.98 -8.24 1.94
C ILE A 183 -4.64 -8.18 1.23
N ILE A 184 -4.66 -7.77 -0.03
CA ILE A 184 -3.51 -7.81 -0.93
C ILE A 184 -2.94 -6.40 -1.08
N LEU A 185 -1.61 -6.31 -1.06
CA LEU A 185 -0.83 -5.09 -1.28
C LEU A 185 -0.03 -5.23 -2.57
N ALA A 186 -0.02 -4.19 -3.37
CA ALA A 186 0.73 -4.11 -4.61
C ALA A 186 1.50 -2.80 -4.71
N GLY A 187 2.60 -2.84 -5.46
CA GLY A 187 3.31 -1.64 -5.87
C GLY A 187 2.52 -0.87 -6.94
N GLY A 188 2.61 0.44 -6.91
CA GLY A 188 1.96 1.31 -7.87
C GLY A 188 2.54 2.72 -7.85
N HIS A 189 2.02 3.57 -8.71
CA HIS A 189 2.39 4.98 -8.75
C HIS A 189 1.18 5.87 -8.99
N PRO A 190 1.20 7.13 -8.55
CA PRO A 190 0.16 8.09 -8.87
C PRO A 190 0.22 8.41 -10.37
N ARG A 191 -0.94 8.51 -11.01
CA ARG A 191 -1.08 8.99 -12.38
C ARG A 191 -0.90 10.50 -12.41
N ALA A 192 -0.35 11.02 -13.50
CA ALA A 192 -0.14 12.46 -13.64
C ALA A 192 -1.49 13.22 -13.56
N PRO A 193 -1.56 14.36 -12.84
CA PRO A 193 -2.76 15.17 -12.81
C PRO A 193 -3.24 15.53 -14.22
N GLY A 194 -4.54 15.32 -14.49
CA GLY A 194 -5.13 15.55 -15.80
C GLY A 194 -4.96 14.42 -16.82
N SER A 195 -4.25 13.32 -16.48
CA SER A 195 -4.14 12.14 -17.34
C SER A 195 -5.27 11.12 -17.16
N PHE A 196 -6.22 11.39 -16.30
CA PHE A 196 -7.37 10.53 -16.02
C PHE A 196 -8.65 11.35 -15.85
N ALA A 197 -9.77 10.75 -16.26
CA ALA A 197 -11.08 11.38 -16.16
C ALA A 197 -11.65 11.29 -14.72
N PRO A 198 -12.63 12.14 -14.35
CA PRO A 198 -13.34 11.99 -13.09
C PRO A 198 -13.97 10.60 -12.95
N GLY A 199 -13.69 9.93 -11.83
CA GLY A 199 -14.13 8.54 -11.55
C GLY A 199 -13.18 7.45 -12.05
N GLU A 200 -12.14 7.79 -12.81
CA GLU A 200 -11.02 6.87 -13.04
C GLU A 200 -10.07 6.82 -11.85
N SER A 201 -9.22 5.81 -11.82
CA SER A 201 -8.23 5.65 -10.77
C SER A 201 -7.17 6.74 -10.84
N PRO A 202 -6.87 7.44 -9.72
CA PRO A 202 -5.75 8.38 -9.64
C PRO A 202 -4.40 7.67 -9.51
N VAL A 203 -4.39 6.34 -9.34
CA VAL A 203 -3.19 5.51 -9.22
C VAL A 203 -3.23 4.36 -10.21
N GLU A 204 -2.06 3.87 -10.58
CA GLU A 204 -1.89 2.69 -11.43
C GLU A 204 -1.04 1.66 -10.68
N LEU A 205 -1.55 0.42 -10.57
CA LEU A 205 -0.84 -0.71 -9.99
C LEU A 205 0.05 -1.35 -11.06
N GLU A 206 1.33 -1.60 -10.74
CA GLU A 206 2.34 -1.86 -11.76
C GLU A 206 2.55 -3.35 -12.09
N ASN A 207 2.65 -4.20 -11.09
CA ASN A 207 3.14 -5.57 -11.31
C ASN A 207 2.41 -6.60 -10.44
N PRO A 208 1.64 -7.51 -11.05
CA PRO A 208 0.93 -8.57 -10.33
C PRO A 208 1.87 -9.63 -9.72
N GLU A 209 3.12 -9.71 -10.16
CA GLU A 209 4.08 -10.69 -9.64
C GLU A 209 4.71 -10.24 -8.32
N THR A 210 4.76 -8.93 -8.07
CA THR A 210 5.37 -8.36 -6.88
C THR A 210 4.27 -7.88 -5.94
N ILE A 211 3.61 -8.83 -5.26
CA ILE A 211 2.56 -8.56 -4.30
C ILE A 211 2.87 -9.19 -2.96
N ARG A 212 2.30 -8.61 -1.91
CA ARG A 212 2.31 -9.13 -0.54
C ARG A 212 0.93 -8.91 0.07
N GLY A 213 0.71 -9.42 1.25
CA GLY A 213 -0.54 -9.16 1.94
C GLY A 213 -0.68 -9.98 3.20
N LEU A 214 -1.90 -10.14 3.63
CA LEU A 214 -2.24 -10.96 4.77
C LEU A 214 -3.57 -11.67 4.54
N THR A 215 -3.69 -12.85 5.13
CA THR A 215 -5.00 -13.52 5.32
C THR A 215 -5.51 -13.19 6.70
N LEU A 216 -6.74 -12.73 6.76
CA LEU A 216 -7.47 -12.46 7.99
C LEU A 216 -8.36 -13.66 8.34
N SER A 217 -8.10 -14.31 9.48
CA SER A 217 -8.95 -15.39 9.98
C SER A 217 -10.27 -14.88 10.55
N ALA A 218 -11.26 -15.74 10.72
CA ALA A 218 -12.53 -15.39 11.40
C ALA A 218 -12.31 -14.92 12.86
N TYR A 219 -11.19 -15.27 13.45
CA TYR A 219 -10.80 -14.80 14.79
C TYR A 219 -10.12 -13.43 14.77
N GLY A 220 -10.08 -12.76 13.63
CA GLY A 220 -9.45 -11.45 13.46
C GLY A 220 -7.92 -11.45 13.54
N LEU A 221 -7.29 -12.62 13.37
CA LEU A 221 -5.83 -12.76 13.40
C LEU A 221 -5.26 -12.64 11.99
N PRO A 222 -4.28 -11.75 11.76
CA PRO A 222 -3.60 -11.63 10.49
C PRO A 222 -2.47 -12.65 10.36
N THR A 223 -2.39 -13.33 9.21
CA THR A 223 -1.26 -14.18 8.80
C THR A 223 -0.64 -13.58 7.55
N LEU A 224 0.66 -13.35 7.56
CA LEU A 224 1.37 -12.70 6.46
C LEU A 224 1.52 -13.64 5.26
N ILE A 225 1.29 -13.12 4.06
CA ILE A 225 1.51 -13.79 2.77
C ILE A 225 2.56 -13.01 2.00
N ASN A 226 3.63 -13.69 1.59
CA ASN A 226 4.81 -13.07 1.01
C ASN A 226 4.95 -13.27 -0.50
N ASP A 227 4.18 -14.16 -1.09
CA ASP A 227 4.24 -14.47 -2.51
C ASP A 227 2.83 -14.60 -3.13
N ARG A 228 2.78 -14.47 -4.46
CA ARG A 228 1.54 -14.50 -5.23
C ARG A 228 0.85 -15.88 -5.21
N ALA A 229 1.62 -16.95 -5.16
CA ALA A 229 1.08 -18.31 -5.25
C ALA A 229 0.26 -18.71 -4.00
N SER A 230 0.43 -17.95 -2.92
CA SER A 230 -0.24 -18.19 -1.64
C SER A 230 -1.60 -17.47 -1.48
N PHE A 231 -2.02 -16.68 -2.48
CA PHE A 231 -3.34 -16.01 -2.50
C PHE A 231 -4.43 -16.83 -3.16
#